data_3851860837230d4c1b5c06b8a0cf4ef2
#
_entry.id   3851860837230d4c1b5c06b8a0cf4ef2
#
_cell.length_a   1.000
_cell.length_b   1.000
_cell.length_c   1.000
_cell.angle_alpha   90.00
_cell.angle_beta   90.00
_cell.angle_gamma   90.00
#
_symmetry.space_group_name_H-M   'P 1'
#
loop_
_entity.id
_entity.type
_entity.pdbx_description
1 polymer ?
#
loop_
_entity_poly.entity_id
_entity_poly.type
_entity_poly.pdbx_seq_one_letter_code
_entity_poly.pdbx_strand_id
1 'polypeptide(L)'
;MAEGWLGGLLGGEDETPEAESGEGRISAEAFAAALAEEHARHDPEVAGAAAQFLRDQSTLLKSQTAEIEEQRALRLSHLKNQSREGKLRRFGQRLRNGMQVFTALVFTLVGVGLCVLVYDAFNTRSVVVEPFDTPPALLTRGLTGKVVAGGLLDQLTRLQAATRSDVTKRHLSNAWTGDIKVEVPETGMSLGEIDRMLKARFGHDLHIGGDLVQTDAGGLALTVRGDGVLPKAFTGAAGDLDTLITQAAEYIYGQSQPALFVVYLVNAGRNADAAAFAKAGYATTSAEDRPYLLNAWANALENTGASPQSALPLYREALKQKPDFWIAYNNVMNAQWLLGDEEGAWRTGEAMRQAAGGRPGRASELYYQNWDTLTWNLQAWRASVAANAAANQGVGTGLAADGPTIADVDVRLHDLAAAEFQLQTAQGDAKDPTIAALTHFLHGLIATGAGDGARAAAEMEAFGGAYADPVVSSNFPGYLCWVAPAEALAGHADKADAALKAGGHYVDCARFRGDILDQRGDWAGAQKAYAEAVAMAPDLPAGYYAWGVALARHGDLAGAIAKLQAASQRGPHWADPLKAWGDVLARQGRGKEASAKYDAALQFAPAWVELHRARDAAARR
;
A
#
# COMPACT_ATOMS: atom_id res chain seq x y z
N MET A 1 -23.35 -19.44 6.01
CA MET A 1 -24.77 -19.82 6.16
C MET A 1 -25.55 -19.16 5.02
N ALA A 2 -25.52 -19.77 3.84
CA ALA A 2 -26.32 -19.41 2.68
C ALA A 2 -26.30 -20.55 1.65
N GLU A 3 -26.63 -21.74 2.09
CA GLU A 3 -27.00 -22.87 1.23
C GLU A 3 -28.25 -23.45 1.82
N GLY A 4 -29.37 -23.33 1.11
CA GLY A 4 -30.62 -23.97 1.57
C GLY A 4 -31.91 -23.29 1.14
N TRP A 5 -32.00 -22.72 -0.09
CA TRP A 5 -33.29 -22.16 -0.52
C TRP A 5 -33.62 -22.32 -2.02
N LEU A 6 -33.17 -23.40 -2.67
CA LEU A 6 -33.48 -23.68 -4.09
C LEU A 6 -33.94 -25.12 -4.35
N GLY A 7 -34.45 -25.84 -3.34
CA GLY A 7 -34.89 -27.23 -3.43
C GLY A 7 -36.40 -27.48 -3.38
N GLY A 8 -37.27 -26.51 -3.67
CA GLY A 8 -38.71 -26.65 -3.45
C GLY A 8 -39.64 -26.26 -4.59
N LEU A 9 -39.26 -26.38 -5.87
CA LEU A 9 -40.14 -25.91 -6.97
C LEU A 9 -40.15 -26.78 -8.24
N LEU A 10 -39.72 -28.04 -8.15
CA LEU A 10 -39.85 -29.02 -9.24
C LEU A 10 -40.21 -30.39 -8.66
N GLY A 11 -41.49 -30.59 -8.34
CA GLY A 11 -42.05 -31.85 -7.96
C GLY A 11 -43.56 -31.85 -8.25
N GLY A 12 -43.91 -32.04 -9.49
CA GLY A 12 -45.26 -32.34 -9.91
C GLY A 12 -45.27 -33.75 -10.45
N GLU A 13 -45.79 -34.66 -9.64
CA GLU A 13 -46.00 -36.05 -10.05
C GLU A 13 -47.16 -36.12 -11.06
N ASP A 14 -46.90 -36.72 -12.22
CA ASP A 14 -47.90 -37.16 -13.18
C ASP A 14 -48.59 -38.42 -12.64
N GLU A 15 -49.82 -38.30 -12.14
CA GLU A 15 -50.72 -39.42 -11.97
C GLU A 15 -51.44 -39.67 -13.32
N THR A 16 -51.14 -40.78 -13.96
CA THR A 16 -51.93 -41.39 -15.05
C THR A 16 -53.06 -42.18 -14.44
N PRO A 17 -54.32 -41.99 -14.89
CA PRO A 17 -55.42 -42.88 -14.45
C PRO A 17 -55.33 -44.21 -15.17
N GLU A 18 -55.33 -45.28 -14.40
CA GLU A 18 -55.47 -46.65 -14.86
C GLU A 18 -56.78 -46.85 -15.62
N ALA A 19 -56.67 -47.60 -16.76
CA ALA A 19 -57.85 -48.05 -17.53
C ALA A 19 -58.44 -49.30 -16.89
N GLU A 20 -59.59 -49.18 -16.28
CA GLU A 20 -60.40 -50.34 -15.89
C GLU A 20 -60.94 -51.08 -17.12
N SER A 21 -60.63 -52.38 -17.17
CA SER A 21 -61.14 -53.35 -18.15
C SER A 21 -62.62 -53.63 -17.87
N GLY A 22 -63.49 -53.17 -18.70
CA GLY A 22 -64.93 -53.48 -18.66
C GLY A 22 -65.18 -54.84 -19.33
N GLU A 23 -65.49 -55.85 -18.51
CA GLU A 23 -66.10 -57.11 -18.97
C GLU A 23 -67.48 -56.84 -19.59
N GLY A 24 -67.74 -57.53 -20.71
CA GLY A 24 -68.92 -57.36 -21.54
C GLY A 24 -70.26 -57.72 -20.85
N ARG A 25 -71.00 -56.68 -20.55
CA ARG A 25 -72.43 -56.79 -20.34
C ARG A 25 -73.14 -56.55 -21.68
N ILE A 26 -73.68 -57.68 -22.26
CA ILE A 26 -74.60 -57.52 -23.39
C ILE A 26 -75.77 -56.67 -22.91
N SER A 27 -75.96 -55.52 -23.52
CA SER A 27 -77.05 -54.58 -23.10
C SER A 27 -78.39 -55.27 -23.41
N ALA A 28 -79.38 -55.03 -22.58
CA ALA A 28 -80.76 -55.51 -22.78
C ALA A 28 -81.30 -55.13 -24.15
N GLU A 29 -80.79 -54.10 -24.77
CA GLU A 29 -81.11 -53.62 -26.10
C GLU A 29 -80.50 -54.54 -27.19
N ALA A 30 -79.27 -55.03 -27.00
CA ALA A 30 -78.66 -55.95 -27.95
C ALA A 30 -79.37 -57.36 -27.93
N PHE A 31 -79.82 -57.77 -26.72
CA PHE A 31 -80.64 -58.97 -26.56
C PHE A 31 -82.04 -58.82 -27.16
N ALA A 32 -82.72 -57.66 -26.98
CA ALA A 32 -84.02 -57.38 -27.58
C ALA A 32 -83.93 -57.26 -29.10
N ALA A 33 -82.82 -56.75 -29.64
CA ALA A 33 -82.58 -56.62 -31.07
C ALA A 33 -82.37 -58.01 -31.71
N ALA A 34 -81.64 -58.91 -31.02
CA ALA A 34 -81.45 -60.30 -31.48
C ALA A 34 -82.76 -61.11 -31.45
N LEU A 35 -83.63 -60.96 -30.46
CA LEU A 35 -84.96 -61.58 -30.36
C LEU A 35 -85.92 -61.04 -31.41
N ALA A 36 -85.88 -59.75 -31.76
CA ALA A 36 -86.68 -59.10 -32.79
C ALA A 36 -86.25 -59.62 -34.22
N GLU A 37 -84.95 -59.91 -34.46
CA GLU A 37 -84.42 -60.46 -35.70
C GLU A 37 -84.88 -61.86 -35.91
N GLU A 38 -84.98 -62.65 -34.84
CA GLU A 38 -85.48 -64.03 -34.92
C GLU A 38 -86.98 -64.16 -35.24
N HIS A 39 -87.82 -63.26 -34.64
CA HIS A 39 -89.24 -63.20 -34.94
C HIS A 39 -89.58 -62.61 -36.33
N ALA A 40 -88.73 -61.68 -36.81
CA ALA A 40 -88.89 -61.08 -38.15
C ALA A 40 -88.63 -62.06 -39.31
N ARG A 41 -88.10 -63.20 -39.07
CA ARG A 41 -87.91 -64.27 -40.08
C ARG A 41 -89.17 -65.03 -40.43
N HIS A 42 -90.23 -64.90 -39.63
CA HIS A 42 -91.46 -65.68 -39.83
C HIS A 42 -92.76 -64.84 -40.14
N ASP A 43 -92.70 -63.44 -40.00
CA ASP A 43 -93.82 -62.55 -40.31
C ASP A 43 -93.35 -61.27 -41.02
N PRO A 44 -93.73 -61.05 -42.24
CA PRO A 44 -93.26 -59.87 -43.01
C PRO A 44 -93.70 -58.55 -42.50
N GLU A 45 -94.88 -58.44 -41.77
CA GLU A 45 -95.26 -57.18 -41.14
C GLU A 45 -94.41 -56.81 -39.94
N VAL A 46 -94.03 -57.78 -39.17
CA VAL A 46 -93.14 -57.54 -37.99
C VAL A 46 -91.70 -57.22 -38.47
N ALA A 47 -91.27 -57.76 -39.59
CA ALA A 47 -89.98 -57.43 -40.20
C ALA A 47 -89.93 -55.95 -40.67
N GLY A 48 -91.04 -55.50 -41.23
CA GLY A 48 -91.14 -54.09 -41.66
C GLY A 48 -91.08 -53.08 -40.47
N ALA A 49 -91.86 -53.39 -39.40
CA ALA A 49 -91.90 -52.58 -38.21
C ALA A 49 -90.54 -52.58 -37.45
N ALA A 50 -89.83 -53.70 -37.32
CA ALA A 50 -88.50 -53.84 -36.73
C ALA A 50 -87.45 -53.05 -37.52
N ALA A 51 -87.52 -53.13 -38.89
CA ALA A 51 -86.61 -52.38 -39.73
C ALA A 51 -86.81 -50.87 -39.63
N GLN A 52 -88.05 -50.46 -39.40
CA GLN A 52 -88.37 -49.04 -39.21
C GLN A 52 -87.93 -48.52 -37.82
N PHE A 53 -88.16 -49.30 -36.78
CA PHE A 53 -87.66 -49.03 -35.41
C PHE A 53 -86.14 -48.92 -35.35
N LEU A 54 -85.39 -49.85 -36.01
CA LEU A 54 -83.95 -49.75 -36.08
C LEU A 54 -83.45 -48.56 -36.88
N ARG A 55 -84.19 -48.10 -37.94
CA ARG A 55 -83.86 -46.89 -38.62
C ARG A 55 -84.08 -45.64 -37.77
N ASP A 56 -85.21 -45.59 -37.03
CA ASP A 56 -85.53 -44.49 -36.17
C ASP A 56 -84.55 -44.43 -34.99
N GLN A 57 -84.18 -45.55 -34.41
CA GLN A 57 -83.12 -45.63 -33.39
C GLN A 57 -81.77 -45.20 -33.94
N SER A 58 -81.38 -45.65 -35.15
CA SER A 58 -80.13 -45.22 -35.77
C SER A 58 -80.08 -43.72 -36.05
N THR A 59 -81.26 -43.15 -36.41
CA THR A 59 -81.42 -41.72 -36.66
C THR A 59 -81.28 -40.91 -35.34
N LEU A 60 -81.92 -41.45 -34.28
CA LEU A 60 -81.85 -40.87 -32.93
C LEU A 60 -80.40 -40.92 -32.38
N LEU A 61 -79.74 -42.07 -32.53
CA LEU A 61 -78.30 -42.19 -32.11
C LEU A 61 -77.36 -41.29 -32.91
N LYS A 62 -77.62 -41.11 -34.22
CA LYS A 62 -76.84 -40.15 -35.02
C LYS A 62 -77.07 -38.73 -34.61
N SER A 63 -78.31 -38.34 -34.24
CA SER A 63 -78.60 -36.98 -33.74
C SER A 63 -77.95 -36.78 -32.36
N GLN A 64 -78.01 -37.78 -31.48
CA GLN A 64 -77.35 -37.69 -30.14
C GLN A 64 -75.83 -37.65 -30.24
N THR A 65 -75.22 -38.45 -31.14
CA THR A 65 -73.80 -38.39 -31.39
C THR A 65 -73.33 -37.05 -31.98
N ALA A 66 -74.13 -36.49 -32.91
CA ALA A 66 -73.88 -35.16 -33.44
C ALA A 66 -73.93 -34.04 -32.36
N GLU A 67 -74.95 -34.14 -31.48
CA GLU A 67 -75.12 -33.21 -30.36
C GLU A 67 -73.98 -33.31 -29.31
N ILE A 68 -73.51 -34.53 -29.05
CA ILE A 68 -72.38 -34.79 -28.16
C ILE A 68 -71.05 -34.28 -28.80
N GLU A 69 -70.89 -34.45 -30.12
CA GLU A 69 -69.73 -33.93 -30.81
C GLU A 69 -69.72 -32.38 -30.86
N GLU A 70 -70.87 -31.77 -31.07
CA GLU A 70 -71.02 -30.31 -31.03
C GLU A 70 -70.75 -29.79 -29.61
N GLN A 71 -71.27 -30.42 -28.57
CA GLN A 71 -70.99 -30.06 -27.16
C GLN A 71 -69.51 -30.26 -26.82
N ARG A 72 -68.85 -31.33 -27.35
CA ARG A 72 -67.43 -31.54 -27.19
C ARG A 72 -66.61 -30.42 -27.89
N ALA A 73 -66.99 -30.07 -29.11
CA ALA A 73 -66.34 -29.02 -29.86
C ALA A 73 -66.46 -27.65 -29.14
N LEU A 74 -67.63 -27.34 -28.61
CA LEU A 74 -67.86 -26.15 -27.81
C LEU A 74 -67.04 -26.13 -26.51
N ARG A 75 -67.00 -27.27 -25.77
CA ARG A 75 -66.17 -27.38 -24.57
C ARG A 75 -64.67 -27.24 -24.84
N LEU A 76 -64.18 -27.87 -25.93
CA LEU A 76 -62.79 -27.73 -26.34
C LEU A 76 -62.44 -26.30 -26.75
N SER A 77 -63.36 -25.60 -27.42
CA SER A 77 -63.18 -24.18 -27.78
C SER A 77 -63.12 -23.30 -26.53
N HIS A 78 -64.02 -23.55 -25.56
CA HIS A 78 -64.03 -22.85 -24.29
C HIS A 78 -62.75 -23.09 -23.48
N LEU A 79 -62.28 -24.33 -23.39
CA LEU A 79 -61.03 -24.69 -22.70
C LEU A 79 -59.80 -24.08 -23.39
N LYS A 80 -59.78 -24.08 -24.74
CA LYS A 80 -58.70 -23.38 -25.49
C LYS A 80 -58.72 -21.86 -25.25
N ASN A 81 -59.89 -21.25 -25.21
CA ASN A 81 -59.98 -19.80 -24.92
C ASN A 81 -59.59 -19.49 -23.48
N GLN A 82 -60.05 -20.26 -22.48
CA GLN A 82 -59.62 -20.11 -21.09
C GLN A 82 -58.10 -20.31 -20.92
N SER A 83 -57.51 -21.28 -21.64
CA SER A 83 -56.05 -21.47 -21.58
C SER A 83 -55.28 -20.31 -22.25
N ARG A 84 -55.82 -19.72 -23.33
CA ARG A 84 -55.23 -18.53 -23.96
C ARG A 84 -55.34 -17.30 -23.06
N GLU A 85 -56.49 -17.05 -22.46
CA GLU A 85 -56.67 -15.96 -21.50
C GLU A 85 -55.78 -16.15 -20.25
N GLY A 86 -55.65 -17.36 -19.73
CA GLY A 86 -54.75 -17.67 -18.63
C GLY A 86 -53.29 -17.43 -18.97
N LYS A 87 -52.85 -17.77 -20.19
CA LYS A 87 -51.49 -17.47 -20.68
C LYS A 87 -51.25 -15.97 -20.84
N LEU A 88 -52.21 -15.24 -21.39
CA LEU A 88 -52.13 -13.78 -21.52
C LEU A 88 -52.11 -13.07 -20.17
N ARG A 89 -52.93 -13.50 -19.21
CA ARG A 89 -52.92 -12.96 -17.84
C ARG A 89 -51.60 -13.25 -17.11
N ARG A 90 -51.03 -14.47 -17.23
CA ARG A 90 -49.74 -14.81 -16.67
C ARG A 90 -48.61 -14.04 -17.34
N PHE A 91 -48.67 -13.84 -18.66
CA PHE A 91 -47.70 -13.03 -19.38
C PHE A 91 -47.77 -11.55 -18.93
N GLY A 92 -49.00 -10.97 -18.84
CA GLY A 92 -49.18 -9.62 -18.32
C GLY A 92 -48.71 -9.43 -16.88
N GLN A 93 -48.91 -10.46 -16.01
CA GLN A 93 -48.37 -10.43 -14.66
C GLN A 93 -46.83 -10.53 -14.63
N ARG A 94 -46.24 -11.40 -15.45
CA ARG A 94 -44.77 -11.50 -15.57
C ARG A 94 -44.17 -10.20 -16.10
N LEU A 95 -44.80 -9.58 -17.09
CA LEU A 95 -44.34 -8.31 -17.62
C LEU A 95 -44.45 -7.20 -16.58
N ARG A 96 -45.54 -7.13 -15.82
CA ARG A 96 -45.73 -6.15 -14.74
C ARG A 96 -44.74 -6.36 -13.60
N ASN A 97 -44.52 -7.61 -13.17
CA ASN A 97 -43.51 -7.94 -12.17
C ASN A 97 -42.10 -7.64 -12.68
N GLY A 98 -41.81 -7.95 -13.96
CA GLY A 98 -40.53 -7.61 -14.60
C GLY A 98 -40.31 -6.09 -14.65
N MET A 99 -41.34 -5.31 -15.03
CA MET A 99 -41.28 -3.85 -14.98
C MET A 99 -41.08 -3.32 -13.55
N GLN A 100 -41.77 -3.88 -12.55
CA GLN A 100 -41.59 -3.47 -11.16
C GLN A 100 -40.18 -3.76 -10.66
N VAL A 101 -39.61 -4.95 -10.96
CA VAL A 101 -38.22 -5.30 -10.65
C VAL A 101 -37.24 -4.37 -11.37
N PHE A 102 -37.47 -4.13 -12.66
CA PHE A 102 -36.65 -3.19 -13.44
C PHE A 102 -36.71 -1.77 -12.86
N THR A 103 -37.90 -1.28 -12.55
CA THR A 103 -38.08 0.05 -11.93
C THR A 103 -37.38 0.12 -10.56
N ALA A 104 -37.53 -0.91 -9.72
CA ALA A 104 -36.85 -0.98 -8.42
C ALA A 104 -35.32 -0.98 -8.60
N LEU A 105 -34.81 -1.72 -9.58
CA LEU A 105 -33.37 -1.76 -9.89
C LEU A 105 -32.85 -0.41 -10.36
N VAL A 106 -33.58 0.29 -11.23
CA VAL A 106 -33.26 1.66 -11.67
C VAL A 106 -33.23 2.63 -10.49
N PHE A 107 -34.25 2.60 -9.64
CA PHE A 107 -34.28 3.47 -8.44
C PHE A 107 -33.16 3.15 -7.47
N THR A 108 -32.82 1.87 -7.30
CA THR A 108 -31.66 1.48 -6.47
C THR A 108 -30.36 2.00 -7.06
N LEU A 109 -30.14 1.87 -8.36
CA LEU A 109 -28.95 2.41 -9.03
C LEU A 109 -28.86 3.94 -8.93
N VAL A 110 -29.97 4.63 -9.11
CA VAL A 110 -30.02 6.09 -8.93
C VAL A 110 -29.74 6.46 -7.47
N GLY A 111 -30.33 5.75 -6.53
CA GLY A 111 -30.07 5.97 -5.10
C GLY A 111 -28.61 5.74 -4.71
N VAL A 112 -28.00 4.66 -5.19
CA VAL A 112 -26.57 4.38 -4.99
C VAL A 112 -25.72 5.47 -5.66
N GLY A 113 -26.05 5.88 -6.89
CA GLY A 113 -25.37 6.97 -7.59
C GLY A 113 -25.43 8.29 -6.80
N LEU A 114 -26.58 8.63 -6.26
CA LEU A 114 -26.76 9.83 -5.42
C LEU A 114 -25.94 9.71 -4.10
N CYS A 115 -25.94 8.55 -3.47
CA CYS A 115 -25.12 8.31 -2.27
C CYS A 115 -23.62 8.46 -2.58
N VAL A 116 -23.17 7.98 -3.74
CA VAL A 116 -21.77 8.16 -4.19
C VAL A 116 -21.46 9.63 -4.44
N LEU A 117 -22.34 10.38 -5.09
CA LEU A 117 -22.17 11.83 -5.31
C LEU A 117 -22.11 12.60 -4.00
N VAL A 118 -22.99 12.27 -3.05
CA VAL A 118 -22.99 12.90 -1.72
C VAL A 118 -21.71 12.54 -0.98
N TYR A 119 -21.30 11.27 -0.99
CA TYR A 119 -20.06 10.83 -0.37
C TYR A 119 -18.82 11.51 -1.00
N ASP A 120 -18.77 11.60 -2.34
CA ASP A 120 -17.72 12.31 -3.06
C ASP A 120 -17.71 13.79 -2.67
N ALA A 121 -18.89 14.44 -2.63
CA ALA A 121 -19.00 15.84 -2.24
C ALA A 121 -18.46 16.11 -0.82
N PHE A 122 -18.73 15.23 0.14
CA PHE A 122 -18.19 15.37 1.50
C PHE A 122 -16.68 15.15 1.59
N ASN A 123 -16.09 14.37 0.68
CA ASN A 123 -14.68 14.00 0.70
C ASN A 123 -13.83 14.80 -0.30
N THR A 124 -14.46 15.62 -1.15
CA THR A 124 -13.72 16.40 -2.13
C THR A 124 -12.86 17.48 -1.45
N ARG A 125 -11.60 17.59 -1.92
CA ARG A 125 -10.59 18.54 -1.43
C ARG A 125 -9.77 19.05 -2.60
N SER A 126 -10.44 19.58 -3.59
CA SER A 126 -9.80 20.10 -4.80
C SER A 126 -9.39 21.55 -4.61
N VAL A 127 -8.43 22.01 -5.41
CA VAL A 127 -8.18 23.42 -5.65
C VAL A 127 -8.77 23.74 -7.02
N VAL A 128 -9.84 24.55 -7.03
CA VAL A 128 -10.58 24.93 -8.24
C VAL A 128 -10.14 26.33 -8.64
N VAL A 129 -9.50 26.46 -9.81
CA VAL A 129 -9.08 27.78 -10.31
C VAL A 129 -10.20 28.37 -11.16
N GLU A 130 -10.64 29.58 -10.79
CA GLU A 130 -11.67 30.33 -11.49
C GLU A 130 -11.05 31.30 -12.52
N PRO A 131 -11.80 31.69 -13.57
CA PRO A 131 -11.32 32.73 -14.48
C PRO A 131 -11.04 34.03 -13.74
N PHE A 132 -9.91 34.68 -14.05
CA PHE A 132 -9.54 35.97 -13.48
C PHE A 132 -10.28 37.12 -14.15
N ASP A 133 -10.57 38.16 -13.38
CA ASP A 133 -11.07 39.40 -13.97
C ASP A 133 -9.94 40.13 -14.70
N THR A 134 -10.21 40.52 -15.94
CA THR A 134 -9.23 41.24 -16.78
C THR A 134 -9.90 42.41 -17.48
N PRO A 135 -9.30 43.62 -17.38
CA PRO A 135 -9.87 44.80 -18.04
C PRO A 135 -9.78 44.71 -19.59
N PRO A 136 -10.66 45.39 -20.31
CA PRO A 136 -10.75 45.33 -21.79
C PRO A 136 -9.39 45.64 -22.49
N ALA A 137 -8.56 46.47 -21.91
CA ALA A 137 -7.26 46.82 -22.46
C ALA A 137 -6.29 45.63 -22.53
N LEU A 138 -6.41 44.64 -21.64
CA LEU A 138 -5.60 43.41 -21.65
C LEU A 138 -6.23 42.33 -22.53
N LEU A 139 -7.55 42.32 -22.68
CA LEU A 139 -8.25 41.39 -23.57
C LEU A 139 -7.81 41.56 -25.03
N THR A 140 -7.62 42.81 -25.50
CA THR A 140 -7.12 43.10 -26.84
C THR A 140 -5.71 42.55 -27.12
N ARG A 141 -4.94 42.26 -26.05
CA ARG A 141 -3.60 41.64 -26.10
C ARG A 141 -3.66 40.11 -25.97
N GLY A 142 -4.85 39.51 -25.97
CA GLY A 142 -5.04 38.06 -25.78
C GLY A 142 -4.95 37.59 -24.32
N LEU A 143 -4.79 38.50 -23.36
CA LEU A 143 -4.72 38.18 -21.93
C LEU A 143 -6.13 38.09 -21.35
N THR A 144 -6.80 36.97 -21.60
CA THR A 144 -8.11 36.70 -21.01
C THR A 144 -7.96 36.10 -19.62
N GLY A 145 -8.98 36.26 -18.77
CA GLY A 145 -8.99 35.67 -17.43
C GLY A 145 -8.82 34.14 -17.44
N LYS A 146 -9.31 33.46 -18.49
CA LYS A 146 -9.10 32.00 -18.66
C LYS A 146 -7.64 31.66 -19.00
N VAL A 147 -6.95 32.51 -19.77
CA VAL A 147 -5.52 32.30 -20.08
C VAL A 147 -4.68 32.44 -18.82
N VAL A 148 -4.93 33.46 -17.99
CA VAL A 148 -4.24 33.66 -16.70
C VAL A 148 -4.50 32.49 -15.76
N ALA A 149 -5.75 32.10 -15.62
CA ALA A 149 -6.15 30.96 -14.78
C ALA A 149 -5.57 29.62 -15.27
N GLY A 150 -5.49 29.42 -16.59
CA GLY A 150 -4.83 28.26 -17.20
C GLY A 150 -3.34 28.20 -16.86
N GLY A 151 -2.63 29.32 -17.04
CA GLY A 151 -1.21 29.45 -16.67
C GLY A 151 -0.97 29.18 -15.19
N LEU A 152 -1.85 29.67 -14.31
CA LEU A 152 -1.78 29.40 -12.86
C LEU A 152 -1.99 27.91 -12.56
N LEU A 153 -2.95 27.25 -13.18
CA LEU A 153 -3.22 25.82 -13.02
C LEU A 153 -2.02 24.98 -13.49
N ASP A 154 -1.42 25.34 -14.63
CA ASP A 154 -0.24 24.68 -15.16
C ASP A 154 0.94 24.78 -14.20
N GLN A 155 1.16 25.95 -13.59
CA GLN A 155 2.22 26.14 -12.58
C GLN A 155 1.95 25.36 -11.30
N LEU A 156 0.72 25.36 -10.79
CA LEU A 156 0.33 24.54 -9.63
C LEU A 156 0.58 23.04 -9.91
N THR A 157 0.25 22.60 -11.12
CA THR A 157 0.50 21.22 -11.54
C THR A 157 2.00 20.90 -11.56
N ARG A 158 2.84 21.82 -12.06
CA ARG A 158 4.31 21.66 -12.05
C ARG A 158 4.86 21.60 -10.62
N LEU A 159 4.40 22.48 -9.71
CA LEU A 159 4.80 22.46 -8.31
C LEU A 159 4.44 21.13 -7.65
N GLN A 160 3.22 20.63 -7.87
CA GLN A 160 2.80 19.32 -7.34
C GLN A 160 3.61 18.16 -7.95
N ALA A 161 3.93 18.21 -9.23
CA ALA A 161 4.75 17.19 -9.88
C ALA A 161 6.20 17.18 -9.33
N ALA A 162 6.75 18.36 -9.05
CA ALA A 162 8.07 18.51 -8.44
C ALA A 162 8.11 18.12 -6.95
N THR A 163 6.96 18.02 -6.28
CA THR A 163 6.87 17.65 -4.87
C THR A 163 6.87 16.12 -4.73
N ARG A 164 7.96 15.53 -4.25
CA ARG A 164 8.06 14.10 -3.94
C ARG A 164 7.58 13.87 -2.51
N SER A 165 6.41 13.28 -2.34
CA SER A 165 5.82 13.03 -1.03
C SER A 165 4.77 11.91 -1.10
N ASP A 166 4.69 11.10 -0.04
CA ASP A 166 3.65 10.09 0.16
C ASP A 166 2.35 10.70 0.70
N VAL A 167 2.38 11.97 1.08
CA VAL A 167 1.17 12.69 1.52
C VAL A 167 0.29 12.97 0.31
N THR A 168 -1.01 12.66 0.44
CA THR A 168 -1.99 12.86 -0.62
C THR A 168 -2.09 14.33 -1.02
N LYS A 169 -1.91 14.60 -2.32
CA LYS A 169 -2.05 15.93 -2.92
C LYS A 169 -3.51 16.25 -3.19
N ARG A 170 -3.89 17.53 -3.07
CA ARG A 170 -5.22 17.98 -3.49
C ARG A 170 -5.34 17.89 -5.00
N HIS A 171 -6.50 17.48 -5.48
CA HIS A 171 -6.80 17.49 -6.92
C HIS A 171 -6.85 18.94 -7.42
N LEU A 172 -6.25 19.18 -8.60
CA LEU A 172 -6.28 20.48 -9.27
C LEU A 172 -7.31 20.45 -10.39
N SER A 173 -8.21 21.41 -10.43
CA SER A 173 -9.24 21.51 -11.46
C SER A 173 -9.51 22.97 -11.82
N ASN A 174 -10.20 23.17 -12.95
CA ASN A 174 -10.67 24.49 -13.37
C ASN A 174 -12.20 24.56 -13.32
N ALA A 175 -12.72 25.76 -13.13
CA ALA A 175 -14.17 25.98 -13.03
C ALA A 175 -14.91 25.91 -14.38
N TRP A 176 -14.22 25.81 -15.54
CA TRP A 176 -14.84 25.94 -16.88
C TRP A 176 -14.81 24.67 -17.75
N THR A 177 -14.22 23.57 -17.28
CA THR A 177 -14.24 22.27 -17.98
C THR A 177 -14.94 21.24 -17.11
N GLY A 178 -15.85 20.47 -17.71
CA GLY A 178 -16.35 19.25 -17.09
C GLY A 178 -17.84 19.21 -16.74
N ASP A 179 -18.71 19.94 -17.46
CA ASP A 179 -20.14 19.71 -17.31
C ASP A 179 -20.53 18.35 -17.89
N ILE A 180 -20.91 17.42 -17.02
CA ILE A 180 -21.60 16.19 -17.39
C ILE A 180 -23.03 16.59 -17.78
N LYS A 181 -23.29 16.78 -19.09
CA LYS A 181 -24.59 17.22 -19.63
C LYS A 181 -25.61 16.07 -19.68
N VAL A 182 -25.72 15.28 -18.64
CA VAL A 182 -26.80 14.29 -18.50
C VAL A 182 -27.91 14.96 -17.68
N GLU A 183 -28.99 15.34 -18.34
CA GLU A 183 -30.16 15.90 -17.67
C GLU A 183 -30.92 14.83 -16.90
N VAL A 184 -31.24 15.12 -15.65
CA VAL A 184 -32.12 14.28 -14.85
C VAL A 184 -33.56 14.53 -15.28
N PRO A 185 -34.29 13.52 -15.81
CA PRO A 185 -35.67 13.69 -16.24
C PRO A 185 -36.52 14.36 -15.14
N GLU A 186 -37.37 15.30 -15.54
CA GLU A 186 -38.33 16.04 -14.70
C GLU A 186 -37.73 17.12 -13.78
N THR A 187 -36.38 17.19 -13.58
CA THR A 187 -35.77 18.20 -12.70
C THR A 187 -35.25 19.42 -13.46
N GLY A 188 -34.98 19.30 -14.76
CA GLY A 188 -34.34 20.34 -15.57
C GLY A 188 -32.90 20.64 -15.19
N MET A 189 -32.30 19.84 -14.31
CA MET A 189 -30.91 19.98 -13.85
C MET A 189 -30.05 18.87 -14.44
N SER A 190 -28.82 19.20 -14.82
CA SER A 190 -27.82 18.19 -15.19
C SER A 190 -27.20 17.53 -13.96
N LEU A 191 -26.73 16.29 -14.12
CA LEU A 191 -25.96 15.60 -13.07
C LEU A 191 -24.75 16.42 -12.63
N GLY A 192 -24.10 17.14 -13.56
CA GLY A 192 -22.99 18.04 -13.25
C GLY A 192 -23.39 19.26 -12.41
N GLU A 193 -24.61 19.78 -12.57
CA GLU A 193 -25.14 20.87 -11.73
C GLU A 193 -25.44 20.37 -10.31
N ILE A 194 -26.00 19.16 -10.19
CA ILE A 194 -26.27 18.55 -8.89
C ILE A 194 -24.93 18.29 -8.16
N ASP A 195 -23.93 17.73 -8.85
CA ASP A 195 -22.60 17.49 -8.29
C ASP A 195 -21.95 18.78 -7.80
N ARG A 196 -21.97 19.84 -8.63
CA ARG A 196 -21.45 21.16 -8.25
C ARG A 196 -22.18 21.75 -7.03
N MET A 197 -23.50 21.64 -7.00
CA MET A 197 -24.29 22.16 -5.87
C MET A 197 -24.00 21.39 -4.58
N LEU A 198 -23.84 20.07 -4.68
CA LEU A 198 -23.45 19.23 -3.53
C LEU A 198 -22.03 19.58 -3.06
N LYS A 199 -21.06 19.70 -3.97
CA LYS A 199 -19.68 20.09 -3.64
C LYS A 199 -19.59 21.49 -3.08
N ALA A 200 -20.33 22.46 -3.61
CA ALA A 200 -20.40 23.82 -3.06
C ALA A 200 -21.03 23.87 -1.67
N ARG A 201 -21.95 22.95 -1.33
CA ARG A 201 -22.64 22.93 -0.02
C ARG A 201 -21.94 22.10 1.05
N PHE A 202 -21.32 20.98 0.64
CA PHE A 202 -20.77 19.98 1.55
C PHE A 202 -19.27 19.71 1.33
N GLY A 203 -18.69 20.17 0.21
CA GLY A 203 -17.30 19.98 -0.16
C GLY A 203 -16.34 20.88 0.61
N HIS A 204 -15.07 20.53 0.52
CA HIS A 204 -13.93 21.29 1.09
C HIS A 204 -13.02 21.80 -0.04
N ASP A 205 -13.59 22.06 -1.21
CA ASP A 205 -12.88 22.62 -2.35
C ASP A 205 -12.48 24.05 -2.05
N LEU A 206 -11.30 24.44 -2.52
CA LEU A 206 -10.79 25.81 -2.40
C LEU A 206 -10.94 26.49 -3.76
N HIS A 207 -11.81 27.46 -3.83
CA HIS A 207 -12.02 28.27 -5.03
C HIS A 207 -11.02 29.43 -5.04
N ILE A 208 -10.19 29.47 -6.09
CA ILE A 208 -9.12 30.46 -6.27
C ILE A 208 -9.42 31.29 -7.51
N GLY A 209 -9.60 32.58 -7.33
CA GLY A 209 -9.79 33.56 -8.39
C GLY A 209 -8.92 34.80 -8.14
N GLY A 210 -9.19 35.84 -8.88
CA GLY A 210 -8.49 37.12 -8.71
C GLY A 210 -8.67 38.06 -9.90
N ASP A 211 -7.76 39.01 -9.99
CA ASP A 211 -7.75 40.00 -11.08
C ASP A 211 -6.34 40.24 -11.60
N LEU A 212 -6.25 40.51 -12.89
CA LEU A 212 -5.04 41.01 -13.56
C LEU A 212 -5.31 42.41 -14.07
N VAL A 213 -4.62 43.39 -13.55
CA VAL A 213 -4.78 44.79 -13.96
C VAL A 213 -3.46 45.40 -14.43
N GLN A 214 -3.57 46.42 -15.28
CA GLN A 214 -2.42 47.24 -15.65
C GLN A 214 -2.21 48.34 -14.60
N THR A 215 -1.00 48.52 -14.13
CA THR A 215 -0.64 49.60 -13.19
C THR A 215 -0.47 50.93 -13.93
N ASP A 216 -0.58 52.05 -13.22
CA ASP A 216 -0.37 53.40 -13.78
C ASP A 216 1.02 53.59 -14.42
N ALA A 217 2.02 52.84 -13.96
CA ALA A 217 3.36 52.80 -14.54
C ALA A 217 3.50 51.89 -15.77
N GLY A 218 2.39 51.31 -16.29
CA GLY A 218 2.39 50.45 -17.46
C GLY A 218 2.79 48.99 -17.20
N GLY A 219 3.07 48.63 -15.95
CA GLY A 219 3.32 47.23 -15.52
C GLY A 219 2.04 46.45 -15.32
N LEU A 220 2.16 45.23 -14.77
CA LEU A 220 1.05 44.34 -14.41
C LEU A 220 0.97 44.16 -12.90
N ALA A 221 -0.25 44.02 -12.39
CA ALA A 221 -0.54 43.55 -11.05
C ALA A 221 -1.52 42.39 -11.11
N LEU A 222 -1.07 41.22 -10.61
CA LEU A 222 -1.86 40.00 -10.49
C LEU A 222 -2.24 39.84 -9.02
N THR A 223 -3.55 39.95 -8.72
CA THR A 223 -4.08 39.72 -7.37
C THR A 223 -4.71 38.33 -7.35
N VAL A 224 -4.35 37.52 -6.34
CA VAL A 224 -5.00 36.22 -6.08
C VAL A 224 -5.74 36.27 -4.75
N ARG A 225 -6.89 35.60 -4.71
CA ARG A 225 -7.74 35.45 -3.52
C ARG A 225 -8.56 34.17 -3.62
N GLY A 226 -9.05 33.67 -2.50
CA GLY A 226 -9.93 32.50 -2.52
C GLY A 226 -10.25 31.98 -1.14
N ASP A 227 -10.95 30.86 -1.08
CA ASP A 227 -11.31 30.21 0.17
C ASP A 227 -10.04 29.78 0.93
N GLY A 228 -9.83 30.29 2.13
CA GLY A 228 -8.66 30.00 2.93
C GLY A 228 -7.33 30.60 2.40
N VAL A 229 -7.38 31.40 1.32
CA VAL A 229 -6.23 32.08 0.73
C VAL A 229 -6.41 33.59 0.91
N LEU A 230 -5.54 34.20 1.71
CA LEU A 230 -5.58 35.63 1.92
C LEU A 230 -5.26 36.39 0.62
N PRO A 231 -5.95 37.51 0.34
CA PRO A 231 -5.67 38.32 -0.85
C PRO A 231 -4.22 38.76 -0.90
N LYS A 232 -3.55 38.56 -2.03
CA LYS A 232 -2.17 39.00 -2.26
C LYS A 232 -1.97 39.48 -3.69
N ALA A 233 -1.38 40.66 -3.83
CA ALA A 233 -1.02 41.22 -5.12
C ALA A 233 0.47 41.02 -5.40
N PHE A 234 0.79 40.69 -6.65
CA PHE A 234 2.12 40.57 -7.21
C PHE A 234 2.27 41.57 -8.34
N THR A 235 3.31 42.38 -8.33
CA THR A 235 3.51 43.44 -9.32
C THR A 235 4.83 43.25 -10.08
N GLY A 236 4.82 43.54 -11.38
CA GLY A 236 5.99 43.41 -12.25
C GLY A 236 5.87 44.23 -13.53
N ALA A 237 6.86 44.17 -14.38
CA ALA A 237 6.82 44.79 -15.70
C ALA A 237 5.77 44.16 -16.63
N ALA A 238 5.42 44.83 -17.70
CA ALA A 238 4.39 44.37 -18.64
C ALA A 238 4.70 43.00 -19.32
N GLY A 239 5.96 42.57 -19.32
CA GLY A 239 6.42 41.26 -19.84
C GLY A 239 6.54 40.16 -18.78
N ASP A 240 6.34 40.45 -17.50
CA ASP A 240 6.67 39.54 -16.37
C ASP A 240 5.51 38.64 -15.95
N LEU A 241 4.46 38.49 -16.80
CA LEU A 241 3.26 37.74 -16.43
C LEU A 241 3.56 36.32 -15.93
N ASP A 242 4.47 35.59 -16.59
CA ASP A 242 4.86 34.22 -16.20
C ASP A 242 5.51 34.19 -14.81
N THR A 243 6.33 35.22 -14.49
CA THR A 243 6.92 35.38 -13.17
C THR A 243 5.87 35.65 -12.11
N LEU A 244 4.89 36.52 -12.40
CA LEU A 244 3.78 36.83 -11.48
C LEU A 244 2.90 35.59 -11.25
N ILE A 245 2.60 34.82 -12.29
CA ILE A 245 1.86 33.56 -12.19
C ILE A 245 2.64 32.54 -11.34
N THR A 246 3.96 32.44 -11.52
CA THR A 246 4.80 31.54 -10.72
C THR A 246 4.78 31.91 -9.23
N GLN A 247 4.94 33.19 -8.92
CA GLN A 247 4.87 33.71 -7.53
C GLN A 247 3.49 33.49 -6.90
N ALA A 248 2.43 33.71 -7.69
CA ALA A 248 1.06 33.47 -7.26
C ALA A 248 0.81 31.96 -7.00
N ALA A 249 1.33 31.09 -7.87
CA ALA A 249 1.23 29.63 -7.71
C ALA A 249 1.95 29.15 -6.45
N GLU A 250 3.19 29.59 -6.18
CA GLU A 250 3.90 29.24 -4.94
C GLU A 250 3.12 29.71 -3.70
N TYR A 251 2.58 30.93 -3.76
CA TYR A 251 1.77 31.47 -2.67
C TYR A 251 0.51 30.64 -2.40
N ILE A 252 -0.26 30.34 -3.45
CA ILE A 252 -1.48 29.52 -3.35
C ILE A 252 -1.14 28.11 -2.86
N TYR A 253 -0.06 27.50 -3.37
CA TYR A 253 0.37 26.17 -2.96
C TYR A 253 0.73 26.15 -1.47
N GLY A 254 1.44 27.18 -0.99
CA GLY A 254 1.77 27.32 0.42
C GLY A 254 0.55 27.51 1.34
N GLN A 255 -0.47 28.26 0.88
CA GLN A 255 -1.70 28.48 1.67
C GLN A 255 -2.62 27.25 1.64
N SER A 256 -2.76 26.59 0.49
CA SER A 256 -3.69 25.46 0.31
C SER A 256 -3.15 24.13 0.79
N GLN A 257 -1.83 23.91 0.75
CA GLN A 257 -1.16 22.65 1.06
C GLN A 257 0.20 22.92 1.76
N PRO A 258 0.20 23.51 2.96
CA PRO A 258 1.42 24.05 3.59
C PRO A 258 2.51 23.00 3.81
N ALA A 259 2.16 21.79 4.23
CA ALA A 259 3.13 20.71 4.44
C ALA A 259 3.80 20.29 3.13
N LEU A 260 3.02 20.14 2.04
CA LEU A 260 3.54 19.77 0.72
C LEU A 260 4.39 20.90 0.11
N PHE A 261 4.05 22.15 0.37
CA PHE A 261 4.87 23.27 -0.07
C PHE A 261 6.23 23.29 0.64
N VAL A 262 6.29 22.97 1.94
CA VAL A 262 7.56 22.78 2.65
C VAL A 262 8.38 21.66 2.01
N VAL A 263 7.76 20.52 1.69
CA VAL A 263 8.44 19.41 0.98
C VAL A 263 8.95 19.86 -0.40
N TYR A 264 8.16 20.63 -1.15
CA TYR A 264 8.60 21.22 -2.42
C TYR A 264 9.85 22.08 -2.24
N LEU A 265 9.86 22.98 -1.26
CA LEU A 265 11.01 23.84 -0.98
C LEU A 265 12.26 23.04 -0.61
N VAL A 266 12.12 21.98 0.19
CA VAL A 266 13.20 21.05 0.53
C VAL A 266 13.72 20.35 -0.73
N ASN A 267 12.82 19.81 -1.56
CA ASN A 267 13.21 19.14 -2.82
C ASN A 267 13.90 20.09 -3.82
N ALA A 268 13.60 21.40 -3.72
CA ALA A 268 14.24 22.46 -4.49
C ALA A 268 15.56 22.98 -3.85
N GLY A 269 16.02 22.39 -2.74
CA GLY A 269 17.20 22.84 -1.99
C GLY A 269 17.00 24.12 -1.17
N ARG A 270 15.78 24.66 -1.09
CA ARG A 270 15.41 25.89 -0.37
C ARG A 270 15.10 25.60 1.11
N ASN A 271 16.00 24.90 1.79
CA ASN A 271 15.77 24.37 3.14
C ASN A 271 15.50 25.46 4.20
N ALA A 272 16.22 26.58 4.14
CA ALA A 272 16.02 27.69 5.07
C ALA A 272 14.65 28.35 4.88
N ASP A 273 14.20 28.54 3.63
CA ASP A 273 12.87 29.07 3.31
C ASP A 273 11.78 28.10 3.79
N ALA A 274 12.00 26.80 3.59
CA ALA A 274 11.10 25.73 4.05
C ALA A 274 10.89 25.79 5.57
N ALA A 275 11.96 25.86 6.36
CA ALA A 275 11.89 25.93 7.81
C ALA A 275 11.23 27.24 8.29
N ALA A 276 11.57 28.36 7.69
CA ALA A 276 10.98 29.66 7.99
C ALA A 276 9.47 29.69 7.70
N PHE A 277 9.07 29.17 6.52
CA PHE A 277 7.67 29.09 6.11
C PHE A 277 6.86 28.18 7.06
N ALA A 278 7.37 27.00 7.38
CA ALA A 278 6.71 26.07 8.29
C ALA A 278 6.51 26.67 9.69
N LYS A 279 7.55 27.31 10.22
CA LYS A 279 7.50 28.00 11.52
C LYS A 279 6.44 29.10 11.54
N ALA A 280 6.39 29.95 10.52
CA ALA A 280 5.44 31.04 10.42
C ALA A 280 4.00 30.56 10.25
N GLY A 281 3.78 29.49 9.45
CA GLY A 281 2.48 28.95 9.12
C GLY A 281 1.87 28.02 10.17
N TYR A 282 2.66 27.53 11.14
CA TYR A 282 2.19 26.51 12.08
C TYR A 282 0.92 26.90 12.86
N ALA A 283 0.82 28.12 13.33
CA ALA A 283 -0.31 28.57 14.13
C ALA A 283 -1.62 28.67 13.34
N THR A 284 -1.54 28.94 12.04
CA THR A 284 -2.68 29.11 11.13
C THR A 284 -3.07 27.84 10.39
N THR A 285 -2.20 26.82 10.40
CA THR A 285 -2.47 25.53 9.78
C THR A 285 -3.58 24.80 10.52
N SER A 286 -4.46 24.12 9.78
CA SER A 286 -5.56 23.31 10.32
C SER A 286 -5.04 22.23 11.27
N ALA A 287 -5.85 21.83 12.25
CA ALA A 287 -5.47 20.77 13.19
C ALA A 287 -5.18 19.44 12.47
N GLU A 288 -5.84 19.20 11.35
CA GLU A 288 -5.65 18.00 10.52
C GLU A 288 -4.31 18.02 9.78
N ASP A 289 -3.87 19.17 9.27
CA ASP A 289 -2.64 19.32 8.49
C ASP A 289 -1.39 19.55 9.35
N ARG A 290 -1.56 19.96 10.62
CA ARG A 290 -0.45 20.24 11.53
C ARG A 290 0.56 19.11 11.69
N PRO A 291 0.16 17.84 11.88
CA PRO A 291 1.13 16.75 11.99
C PRO A 291 2.04 16.64 10.78
N TYR A 292 1.49 16.83 9.59
CA TYR A 292 2.25 16.78 8.33
C TYR A 292 3.20 17.98 8.22
N LEU A 293 2.73 19.17 8.61
CA LEU A 293 3.57 20.38 8.63
C LEU A 293 4.71 20.26 9.63
N LEU A 294 4.46 19.73 10.83
CA LEU A 294 5.48 19.49 11.86
C LEU A 294 6.58 18.55 11.34
N ASN A 295 6.18 17.44 10.71
CA ASN A 295 7.12 16.49 10.12
C ASN A 295 7.94 17.13 9.00
N ALA A 296 7.31 17.88 8.09
CA ALA A 296 8.00 18.57 7.01
C ALA A 296 8.94 19.67 7.54
N TRP A 297 8.54 20.38 8.58
CA TRP A 297 9.38 21.38 9.26
C TRP A 297 10.63 20.75 9.88
N ALA A 298 10.47 19.63 10.58
CA ALA A 298 11.58 18.89 11.15
C ALA A 298 12.58 18.44 10.07
N ASN A 299 12.09 17.87 8.96
CA ASN A 299 12.92 17.52 7.82
C ASN A 299 13.65 18.75 7.22
N ALA A 300 12.96 19.88 7.10
CA ALA A 300 13.58 21.11 6.61
C ALA A 300 14.73 21.58 7.52
N LEU A 301 14.57 21.48 8.84
CA LEU A 301 15.63 21.81 9.80
C LEU A 301 16.84 20.90 9.64
N GLU A 302 16.64 19.56 9.57
CA GLU A 302 17.74 18.62 9.36
C GLU A 302 18.49 18.90 8.05
N ASN A 303 17.78 19.21 6.98
CA ASN A 303 18.39 19.56 5.69
C ASN A 303 19.11 20.93 5.68
N THR A 304 18.95 21.76 6.70
CA THR A 304 19.82 22.96 6.89
C THR A 304 21.16 22.62 7.55
N GLY A 305 21.40 21.37 7.90
CA GLY A 305 22.55 20.93 8.70
C GLY A 305 22.36 21.13 10.21
N ALA A 306 21.15 21.44 10.65
CA ALA A 306 20.86 21.53 12.08
C ALA A 306 20.93 20.14 12.73
N SER A 307 21.37 20.10 14.00
CA SER A 307 21.40 18.83 14.74
C SER A 307 20.03 18.17 14.80
N PRO A 308 19.94 16.82 14.64
CA PRO A 308 18.70 16.05 14.80
C PRO A 308 18.00 16.30 16.15
N GLN A 309 18.72 16.76 17.17
CA GLN A 309 18.15 17.19 18.45
C GLN A 309 17.11 18.31 18.29
N SER A 310 17.25 19.18 17.30
CA SER A 310 16.31 20.29 17.04
C SER A 310 15.04 19.82 16.30
N ALA A 311 15.13 18.78 15.48
CA ALA A 311 14.03 18.21 14.73
C ALA A 311 13.17 17.24 15.57
N LEU A 312 13.80 16.49 16.46
CA LEU A 312 13.18 15.42 17.23
C LEU A 312 11.91 15.84 18.02
N PRO A 313 11.85 17.02 18.67
CA PRO A 313 10.63 17.48 19.34
C PRO A 313 9.45 17.70 18.37
N LEU A 314 9.71 18.15 17.15
CA LEU A 314 8.68 18.38 16.13
C LEU A 314 8.11 17.07 15.61
N TYR A 315 8.96 16.07 15.33
CA TYR A 315 8.51 14.72 14.96
C TYR A 315 7.65 14.08 16.06
N ARG A 316 8.09 14.20 17.33
CA ARG A 316 7.35 13.67 18.47
C ARG A 316 6.00 14.36 18.65
N GLU A 317 5.94 15.68 18.45
CA GLU A 317 4.67 16.40 18.50
C GLU A 317 3.75 16.02 17.34
N ALA A 318 4.30 15.75 16.14
CA ALA A 318 3.53 15.20 15.02
C ALA A 318 2.89 13.85 15.37
N LEU A 319 3.66 12.93 16.00
CA LEU A 319 3.16 11.63 16.45
C LEU A 319 2.13 11.73 17.56
N LYS A 320 2.27 12.68 18.47
CA LYS A 320 1.29 12.93 19.53
C LYS A 320 -0.06 13.38 18.95
N GLN A 321 -0.04 14.20 17.89
CA GLN A 321 -1.25 14.68 17.22
C GLN A 321 -1.84 13.62 16.26
N LYS A 322 -0.99 12.77 15.64
CA LYS A 322 -1.37 11.72 14.70
C LYS A 322 -0.60 10.44 14.99
N PRO A 323 -1.12 9.55 15.88
CA PRO A 323 -0.42 8.35 16.31
C PRO A 323 -0.23 7.27 15.22
N ASP A 324 -0.95 7.35 14.10
CA ASP A 324 -0.81 6.47 12.93
C ASP A 324 0.07 7.07 11.81
N PHE A 325 0.92 8.06 12.15
CA PHE A 325 1.78 8.72 11.16
C PHE A 325 3.13 8.01 11.02
N TRP A 326 3.17 6.96 10.21
CA TRP A 326 4.33 6.06 10.05
C TRP A 326 5.62 6.76 9.64
N ILE A 327 5.53 7.74 8.72
CA ILE A 327 6.67 8.56 8.27
C ILE A 327 7.35 9.24 9.46
N ALA A 328 6.56 9.78 10.39
CA ALA A 328 7.10 10.47 11.55
C ALA A 328 7.79 9.50 12.52
N TYR A 329 7.30 8.25 12.69
CA TYR A 329 8.02 7.23 13.45
C TYR A 329 9.39 6.93 12.85
N ASN A 330 9.44 6.73 11.51
CA ASN A 330 10.71 6.48 10.83
C ASN A 330 11.70 7.65 11.03
N ASN A 331 11.22 8.89 10.92
CA ASN A 331 12.04 10.07 11.11
C ASN A 331 12.53 10.20 12.57
N VAL A 332 11.70 9.86 13.58
CA VAL A 332 12.13 9.79 14.98
C VAL A 332 13.22 8.74 15.16
N MET A 333 13.04 7.54 14.60
CA MET A 333 14.03 6.46 14.66
C MET A 333 15.35 6.90 14.03
N ASN A 334 15.28 7.51 12.84
CA ASN A 334 16.48 8.01 12.16
C ASN A 334 17.20 9.11 12.96
N ALA A 335 16.46 10.08 13.47
CA ALA A 335 17.02 11.15 14.30
C ALA A 335 17.67 10.60 15.59
N GLN A 336 17.04 9.61 16.23
CA GLN A 336 17.61 8.94 17.41
C GLN A 336 18.87 8.17 17.05
N TRP A 337 18.86 7.44 15.92
CA TRP A 337 20.04 6.72 15.45
C TRP A 337 21.20 7.69 15.13
N LEU A 338 20.94 8.79 14.42
CA LEU A 338 21.92 9.84 14.14
C LEU A 338 22.52 10.43 15.43
N LEU A 339 21.80 10.39 16.54
CA LEU A 339 22.26 10.84 17.87
C LEU A 339 22.96 9.74 18.68
N GLY A 340 23.07 8.51 18.16
CA GLY A 340 23.60 7.36 18.88
C GLY A 340 22.63 6.76 19.91
N ASP A 341 21.36 7.18 19.92
CA ASP A 341 20.29 6.61 20.76
C ASP A 341 19.66 5.40 20.08
N GLU A 342 20.44 4.32 19.88
CA GLU A 342 19.99 3.11 19.19
C GLU A 342 18.87 2.38 19.96
N GLU A 343 18.94 2.38 21.28
CA GLU A 343 17.86 1.85 22.13
C GLU A 343 16.56 2.65 22.00
N GLY A 344 16.65 3.96 21.97
CA GLY A 344 15.51 4.83 21.72
C GLY A 344 14.90 4.59 20.33
N ALA A 345 15.74 4.44 19.32
CA ALA A 345 15.30 4.12 17.95
C ALA A 345 14.57 2.77 17.92
N TRP A 346 15.09 1.74 18.57
CA TRP A 346 14.42 0.44 18.69
C TRP A 346 13.05 0.55 19.38
N ARG A 347 12.97 1.28 20.51
CA ARG A 347 11.69 1.49 21.24
C ARG A 347 10.66 2.23 20.39
N THR A 348 11.10 3.19 19.59
CA THR A 348 10.25 3.92 18.67
C THR A 348 9.71 2.98 17.58
N GLY A 349 10.54 2.08 17.04
CA GLY A 349 10.11 1.05 16.10
C GLY A 349 9.11 0.06 16.69
N GLU A 350 9.31 -0.36 17.94
CA GLU A 350 8.33 -1.19 18.65
C GLU A 350 7.00 -0.47 18.88
N ALA A 351 7.02 0.81 19.22
CA ALA A 351 5.80 1.61 19.35
C ALA A 351 5.07 1.73 17.99
N MET A 352 5.81 1.94 16.89
CA MET A 352 5.26 1.95 15.53
C MET A 352 4.60 0.60 15.20
N ARG A 353 5.24 -0.52 15.49
CA ARG A 353 4.73 -1.87 15.24
C ARG A 353 3.45 -2.14 16.04
N GLN A 354 3.39 -1.72 17.30
CA GLN A 354 2.21 -1.85 18.15
C GLN A 354 1.06 -0.98 17.64
N ALA A 355 1.31 0.26 17.27
CA ALA A 355 0.30 1.17 16.70
C ALA A 355 -0.27 0.64 15.37
N ALA A 356 0.54 -0.10 14.59
CA ALA A 356 0.12 -0.72 13.33
C ALA A 356 -0.67 -2.03 13.50
N GLY A 357 -0.78 -2.58 14.72
CA GLY A 357 -1.42 -3.88 14.95
C GLY A 357 -0.71 -5.06 14.28
N GLY A 358 0.56 -4.89 13.96
CA GLY A 358 1.41 -5.82 13.22
C GLY A 358 2.16 -5.12 12.09
N ARG A 359 2.76 -5.86 11.16
CA ARG A 359 3.39 -5.24 9.98
C ARG A 359 2.31 -4.56 9.12
N PRO A 360 2.41 -3.25 8.87
CA PRO A 360 1.52 -2.56 7.95
C PRO A 360 1.74 -3.10 6.53
N GLY A 361 0.77 -2.85 5.64
CA GLY A 361 0.80 -3.30 4.25
C GLY A 361 1.98 -2.70 3.46
N ARG A 362 2.14 -3.16 2.23
CA ARG A 362 3.31 -2.94 1.34
C ARG A 362 3.84 -1.50 1.24
N ALA A 363 2.96 -0.49 1.33
CA ALA A 363 3.35 0.92 1.25
C ALA A 363 4.15 1.41 2.47
N SER A 364 4.07 0.71 3.60
CA SER A 364 4.73 1.06 4.86
C SER A 364 5.91 0.14 5.19
N GLU A 365 6.20 -0.88 4.37
CA GLU A 365 7.36 -1.77 4.55
C GLU A 365 8.68 -0.99 4.51
N LEU A 366 8.77 0.08 3.73
CA LEU A 366 9.91 0.99 3.67
C LEU A 366 10.26 1.60 5.03
N TYR A 367 9.25 1.85 5.87
CA TYR A 367 9.47 2.47 7.18
C TYR A 367 10.02 1.51 8.25
N TYR A 368 10.00 0.19 7.97
CA TYR A 368 10.61 -0.80 8.85
C TYR A 368 12.10 -1.06 8.59
N GLN A 369 12.69 -0.49 7.52
CA GLN A 369 14.12 -0.74 7.21
C GLN A 369 15.04 -0.43 8.39
N ASN A 370 14.87 0.72 9.04
CA ASN A 370 15.67 1.09 10.19
C ASN A 370 15.50 0.11 11.36
N TRP A 371 14.28 -0.36 11.59
CA TRP A 371 13.99 -1.33 12.64
C TRP A 371 14.53 -2.73 12.30
N ASP A 372 14.39 -3.19 11.06
CA ASP A 372 14.95 -4.45 10.57
C ASP A 372 16.48 -4.44 10.67
N THR A 373 17.14 -3.30 10.41
CA THR A 373 18.58 -3.10 10.58
C THR A 373 18.98 -3.23 12.06
N LEU A 374 18.30 -2.53 12.96
CA LEU A 374 18.60 -2.56 14.40
C LEU A 374 18.40 -3.96 15.01
N THR A 375 17.40 -4.70 14.55
CA THR A 375 17.09 -6.07 15.03
C THR A 375 17.79 -7.17 14.26
N TRP A 376 18.61 -6.82 13.27
CA TRP A 376 19.31 -7.75 12.38
C TRP A 376 18.34 -8.71 11.64
N ASN A 377 17.14 -8.24 11.29
CA ASN A 377 16.18 -8.95 10.45
C ASN A 377 16.56 -8.79 8.97
N LEU A 378 17.71 -9.33 8.62
CA LEU A 378 18.40 -9.06 7.35
C LEU A 378 17.60 -9.50 6.12
N GLN A 379 16.86 -10.61 6.19
CA GLN A 379 16.04 -11.06 5.06
C GLN A 379 14.87 -10.10 4.78
N ALA A 380 14.21 -9.59 5.83
CA ALA A 380 13.16 -8.61 5.67
C ALA A 380 13.71 -7.28 5.15
N TRP A 381 14.87 -6.84 5.66
CA TRP A 381 15.57 -5.66 5.16
C TRP A 381 15.92 -5.82 3.67
N ARG A 382 16.54 -6.93 3.28
CA ARG A 382 16.84 -7.24 1.87
C ARG A 382 15.61 -7.18 0.96
N ALA A 383 14.51 -7.81 1.39
CA ALA A 383 13.27 -7.82 0.64
C ALA A 383 12.67 -6.42 0.47
N SER A 384 12.74 -5.59 1.53
CA SER A 384 12.26 -4.21 1.52
C SER A 384 13.08 -3.33 0.56
N VAL A 385 14.42 -3.41 0.59
CA VAL A 385 15.32 -2.68 -0.33
C VAL A 385 15.06 -3.10 -1.77
N ALA A 386 14.96 -4.40 -2.05
CA ALA A 386 14.70 -4.91 -3.39
C ALA A 386 13.33 -4.49 -3.92
N ALA A 387 12.30 -4.45 -3.06
CA ALA A 387 10.96 -3.97 -3.44
C ALA A 387 10.95 -2.47 -3.76
N ASN A 388 11.72 -1.68 -3.01
CA ASN A 388 11.89 -0.26 -3.26
C ASN A 388 12.61 0.00 -4.59
N ALA A 389 13.71 -0.72 -4.85
CA ALA A 389 14.43 -0.67 -6.12
C ALA A 389 13.50 -0.97 -7.31
N ALA A 390 12.69 -2.03 -7.20
CA ALA A 390 11.75 -2.41 -8.24
C ALA A 390 10.64 -1.36 -8.48
N ALA A 391 10.15 -0.71 -7.42
CA ALA A 391 9.12 0.33 -7.51
C ALA A 391 9.63 1.63 -8.15
N ASN A 392 10.92 1.92 -8.01
CA ASN A 392 11.57 3.14 -8.51
C ASN A 392 12.23 2.96 -9.89
N GLN A 393 12.12 1.80 -10.53
CA GLN A 393 12.62 1.56 -11.89
C GLN A 393 11.98 2.53 -12.88
N GLY A 394 12.81 3.40 -13.46
CA GLY A 394 12.39 4.41 -14.45
C GLY A 394 12.29 5.85 -13.92
N VAL A 395 12.44 6.09 -12.64
CA VAL A 395 12.49 7.43 -12.04
C VAL A 395 13.93 7.76 -11.65
N GLY A 396 14.81 7.93 -12.58
CA GLY A 396 16.23 8.38 -12.56
C GLY A 396 16.99 8.71 -11.26
N THR A 397 16.61 8.24 -10.09
CA THR A 397 17.12 8.73 -8.80
C THR A 397 17.30 7.64 -7.71
N GLY A 398 17.28 6.33 -8.02
CA GLY A 398 17.34 5.35 -6.93
C GLY A 398 18.20 4.11 -7.17
N LEU A 399 18.31 3.66 -8.40
CA LEU A 399 18.91 2.35 -8.72
C LEU A 399 20.40 2.21 -8.37
N ALA A 400 21.16 3.29 -8.42
CA ALA A 400 22.59 3.26 -8.11
C ALA A 400 22.86 3.05 -6.61
N ALA A 401 22.00 3.60 -5.74
CA ALA A 401 22.10 3.43 -4.29
C ALA A 401 21.56 2.07 -3.81
N ASP A 402 20.60 1.48 -4.51
CA ASP A 402 19.94 0.23 -4.09
C ASP A 402 20.86 -1.00 -4.22
N GLY A 403 21.71 -1.06 -5.26
CA GLY A 403 22.67 -2.14 -5.44
C GLY A 403 23.66 -2.27 -4.28
N PRO A 404 24.40 -1.23 -3.89
CA PRO A 404 25.28 -1.26 -2.74
C PRO A 404 24.56 -1.52 -1.40
N THR A 405 23.33 -1.01 -1.23
CA THR A 405 22.52 -1.29 -0.04
C THR A 405 22.13 -2.77 0.04
N ILE A 406 21.77 -3.38 -1.09
CA ILE A 406 21.51 -4.83 -1.15
C ILE A 406 22.80 -5.60 -0.87
N ALA A 407 23.94 -5.16 -1.41
CA ALA A 407 25.24 -5.77 -1.15
C ALA A 407 25.62 -5.72 0.34
N ASP A 408 25.32 -4.63 1.07
CA ASP A 408 25.52 -4.56 2.52
C ASP A 408 24.74 -5.66 3.25
N VAL A 409 23.48 -5.84 2.88
CA VAL A 409 22.67 -6.92 3.47
C VAL A 409 23.23 -8.30 3.10
N ASP A 410 23.63 -8.51 1.85
CA ASP A 410 24.19 -9.78 1.38
C ASP A 410 25.52 -10.12 2.08
N VAL A 411 26.40 -9.12 2.35
CA VAL A 411 27.61 -9.31 3.18
C VAL A 411 27.23 -9.78 4.59
N ARG A 412 26.24 -9.16 5.22
CA ARG A 412 25.78 -9.52 6.58
C ARG A 412 25.05 -10.86 6.62
N LEU A 413 24.46 -11.29 5.51
CA LEU A 413 23.88 -12.62 5.30
C LEU A 413 24.92 -13.69 4.95
N HIS A 414 26.21 -13.30 4.85
CA HIS A 414 27.33 -14.14 4.41
C HIS A 414 27.16 -14.68 2.98
N ASP A 415 26.34 -14.04 2.15
CA ASP A 415 26.21 -14.32 0.72
C ASP A 415 27.17 -13.41 -0.08
N LEU A 416 28.47 -13.69 0.05
CA LEU A 416 29.51 -12.87 -0.54
C LEU A 416 29.46 -12.88 -2.07
N ALA A 417 28.94 -13.94 -2.70
CA ALA A 417 28.81 -14.01 -4.14
C ALA A 417 27.71 -13.06 -4.65
N ALA A 418 26.57 -13.01 -3.97
CA ALA A 418 25.51 -12.05 -4.28
C ALA A 418 25.98 -10.61 -4.02
N ALA A 419 26.67 -10.34 -2.93
CA ALA A 419 27.22 -9.03 -2.61
C ALA A 419 28.17 -8.53 -3.69
N GLU A 420 29.14 -9.35 -4.10
CA GLU A 420 30.09 -9.00 -5.17
C GLU A 420 29.40 -8.72 -6.51
N PHE A 421 28.37 -9.52 -6.86
CA PHE A 421 27.57 -9.29 -8.06
C PHE A 421 26.87 -7.91 -8.04
N GLN A 422 26.28 -7.54 -6.90
CA GLN A 422 25.64 -6.23 -6.73
C GLN A 422 26.65 -5.08 -6.85
N LEU A 423 27.82 -5.21 -6.23
CA LEU A 423 28.87 -4.19 -6.29
C LEU A 423 29.41 -4.01 -7.71
N GLN A 424 29.59 -5.10 -8.47
CA GLN A 424 30.03 -5.02 -9.87
C GLN A 424 29.00 -4.34 -10.79
N THR A 425 27.72 -4.58 -10.56
CA THR A 425 26.65 -3.95 -11.33
C THR A 425 26.48 -2.47 -11.00
N ALA A 426 26.75 -2.07 -9.76
CA ALA A 426 26.66 -0.68 -9.32
C ALA A 426 27.84 0.21 -9.78
N GLN A 427 28.94 -0.35 -10.25
CA GLN A 427 30.14 0.43 -10.69
C GLN A 427 29.90 1.43 -11.81
N GLY A 428 28.77 1.34 -12.53
CA GLY A 428 28.38 2.32 -13.57
C GLY A 428 28.09 3.73 -13.02
N ASP A 429 27.78 3.88 -11.72
CA ASP A 429 27.39 5.14 -11.06
C ASP A 429 28.41 5.65 -10.04
N ALA A 430 29.68 5.29 -10.20
CA ALA A 430 30.78 5.66 -9.29
C ALA A 430 31.04 7.17 -9.09
N LYS A 431 30.19 8.04 -9.67
CA LYS A 431 30.26 9.50 -9.50
C LYS A 431 29.55 9.99 -8.22
N ASP A 432 28.66 9.18 -7.64
CA ASP A 432 28.02 9.52 -6.38
C ASP A 432 28.96 9.21 -5.22
N PRO A 433 29.35 10.19 -4.40
CA PRO A 433 30.29 9.99 -3.31
C PRO A 433 29.79 9.01 -2.26
N THR A 434 28.48 8.92 -2.04
CA THR A 434 27.85 7.99 -1.11
C THR A 434 27.99 6.54 -1.58
N ILE A 435 27.78 6.31 -2.87
CA ILE A 435 27.91 4.97 -3.49
C ILE A 435 29.38 4.53 -3.46
N ALA A 436 30.31 5.43 -3.81
CA ALA A 436 31.74 5.14 -3.75
C ALA A 436 32.18 4.80 -2.32
N ALA A 437 31.75 5.58 -1.33
CA ALA A 437 32.05 5.33 0.08
C ALA A 437 31.52 3.96 0.55
N LEU A 438 30.25 3.64 0.26
CA LEU A 438 29.64 2.36 0.63
C LEU A 438 30.36 1.17 -0.05
N THR A 439 30.78 1.34 -1.30
CA THR A 439 31.55 0.31 -2.02
C THR A 439 32.88 0.00 -1.32
N HIS A 440 33.65 1.02 -0.93
CA HIS A 440 34.88 0.86 -0.17
C HIS A 440 34.61 0.20 1.22
N PHE A 441 33.57 0.64 1.90
CA PHE A 441 33.16 0.05 3.17
C PHE A 441 32.89 -1.46 3.06
N LEU A 442 32.14 -1.88 2.03
CA LEU A 442 31.77 -3.28 1.83
C LEU A 442 32.96 -4.14 1.43
N HIS A 443 33.84 -3.65 0.55
CA HIS A 443 35.10 -4.35 0.23
C HIS A 443 35.98 -4.48 1.48
N GLY A 444 36.02 -3.46 2.33
CA GLY A 444 36.72 -3.51 3.61
C GLY A 444 36.16 -4.56 4.57
N LEU A 445 34.80 -4.69 4.66
CA LEU A 445 34.18 -5.75 5.45
C LEU A 445 34.47 -7.15 4.91
N ILE A 446 34.40 -7.35 3.59
CA ILE A 446 34.72 -8.63 2.95
C ILE A 446 36.19 -9.00 3.21
N ALA A 447 37.10 -8.06 3.05
CA ALA A 447 38.55 -8.29 3.33
C ALA A 447 38.83 -8.57 4.82
N THR A 448 38.13 -7.86 5.72
CA THR A 448 38.23 -8.12 7.19
C THR A 448 37.76 -9.54 7.52
N GLY A 449 36.62 -9.97 6.95
CA GLY A 449 36.10 -11.33 7.12
C GLY A 449 37.03 -12.42 6.55
N ALA A 450 37.75 -12.11 5.47
CA ALA A 450 38.75 -13.00 4.87
C ALA A 450 40.11 -13.02 5.63
N GLY A 451 40.32 -12.13 6.61
CA GLY A 451 41.58 -11.98 7.31
C GLY A 451 42.67 -11.25 6.54
N ASP A 452 42.33 -10.59 5.42
CA ASP A 452 43.24 -9.77 4.62
C ASP A 452 43.34 -8.36 5.20
N GLY A 453 44.18 -8.20 6.24
CA GLY A 453 44.32 -6.93 6.94
C GLY A 453 44.84 -5.79 6.09
N ALA A 454 45.72 -6.06 5.10
CA ALA A 454 46.27 -5.01 4.25
C ALA A 454 45.17 -4.43 3.31
N ARG A 455 44.41 -5.30 2.67
CA ARG A 455 43.27 -4.88 1.83
C ARG A 455 42.17 -4.23 2.68
N ALA A 456 41.83 -4.82 3.82
CA ALA A 456 40.84 -4.29 4.73
C ALA A 456 41.15 -2.85 5.15
N ALA A 457 42.40 -2.58 5.59
CA ALA A 457 42.81 -1.24 5.99
C ALA A 457 42.79 -0.26 4.82
N ALA A 458 43.27 -0.64 3.63
CA ALA A 458 43.27 0.23 2.46
C ALA A 458 41.86 0.66 2.04
N GLU A 459 40.90 -0.27 1.99
CA GLU A 459 39.51 0.00 1.65
C GLU A 459 38.83 0.87 2.72
N MET A 460 39.06 0.57 3.99
CA MET A 460 38.50 1.34 5.09
C MET A 460 39.12 2.74 5.25
N GLU A 461 40.39 2.91 4.85
CA GLU A 461 41.02 4.24 4.80
C GLU A 461 40.38 5.09 3.68
N ALA A 462 40.09 4.48 2.51
CA ALA A 462 39.36 5.14 1.43
C ALA A 462 37.92 5.53 1.86
N PHE A 463 37.21 4.65 2.56
CA PHE A 463 35.92 4.96 3.17
C PHE A 463 36.03 6.10 4.18
N GLY A 464 36.99 6.05 5.10
CA GLY A 464 37.22 7.09 6.11
C GLY A 464 37.54 8.46 5.48
N GLY A 465 38.28 8.47 4.37
CA GLY A 465 38.52 9.68 3.57
C GLY A 465 37.23 10.27 2.97
N ALA A 466 36.37 9.41 2.41
CA ALA A 466 35.08 9.84 1.86
C ALA A 466 34.11 10.31 2.95
N TYR A 467 34.23 9.79 4.16
CA TYR A 467 33.39 10.16 5.31
C TYR A 467 33.57 11.63 5.76
N ALA A 468 34.64 12.30 5.33
CA ALA A 468 34.82 13.74 5.54
C ALA A 468 33.77 14.59 4.79
N ASP A 469 33.11 14.06 3.77
CA ASP A 469 32.00 14.71 3.10
C ASP A 469 30.74 14.65 4.00
N PRO A 470 30.11 15.81 4.29
CA PRO A 470 28.90 15.86 5.11
C PRO A 470 27.74 15.00 4.59
N VAL A 471 27.63 14.84 3.27
CA VAL A 471 26.59 13.99 2.64
C VAL A 471 26.86 12.53 2.99
N VAL A 472 28.10 12.07 2.90
CA VAL A 472 28.49 10.71 3.25
C VAL A 472 28.29 10.47 4.75
N SER A 473 28.81 11.36 5.61
CA SER A 473 28.77 11.16 7.06
C SER A 473 27.33 11.17 7.63
N SER A 474 26.43 11.94 7.03
CA SER A 474 25.01 11.94 7.42
C SER A 474 24.26 10.66 7.05
N ASN A 475 24.72 9.94 6.01
CA ASN A 475 24.13 8.67 5.60
C ASN A 475 24.65 7.45 6.37
N PHE A 476 25.83 7.55 6.99
CA PHE A 476 26.49 6.43 7.68
C PHE A 476 26.87 6.77 9.13
N PRO A 477 25.91 7.14 9.99
CA PRO A 477 26.20 7.48 11.38
C PRO A 477 26.81 6.27 12.12
N GLY A 478 27.92 6.49 12.83
CA GLY A 478 28.62 5.43 13.58
C GLY A 478 29.48 4.47 12.74
N TYR A 479 29.43 4.54 11.41
CA TYR A 479 30.19 3.63 10.54
C TYR A 479 31.72 3.78 10.65
N LEU A 480 32.24 4.92 11.10
CA LEU A 480 33.69 5.06 11.37
C LEU A 480 34.24 4.03 12.37
N CYS A 481 33.39 3.52 13.27
CA CYS A 481 33.83 2.47 14.20
C CYS A 481 34.21 1.16 13.49
N TRP A 482 33.61 0.90 12.30
CA TRP A 482 33.90 -0.30 11.51
C TRP A 482 35.28 -0.27 10.84
N VAL A 483 35.92 0.91 10.78
CA VAL A 483 37.33 1.06 10.35
C VAL A 483 38.27 0.42 11.36
N ALA A 484 37.94 0.46 12.65
CA ALA A 484 38.80 0.03 13.71
C ALA A 484 39.19 -1.47 13.65
N PRO A 485 38.30 -2.43 13.41
CA PRO A 485 38.67 -3.83 13.26
C PRO A 485 39.62 -4.09 12.09
N ALA A 486 39.46 -3.40 10.97
CA ALA A 486 40.34 -3.53 9.80
C ALA A 486 41.75 -3.00 10.08
N GLU A 487 41.85 -1.84 10.72
CA GLU A 487 43.13 -1.25 11.12
C GLU A 487 43.84 -2.10 12.20
N ALA A 488 43.07 -2.64 13.13
CA ALA A 488 43.63 -3.57 14.15
C ALA A 488 44.15 -4.86 13.49
N LEU A 489 43.43 -5.41 12.51
CA LEU A 489 43.86 -6.59 11.76
C LEU A 489 45.14 -6.33 10.96
N ALA A 490 45.32 -5.11 10.43
CA ALA A 490 46.53 -4.66 9.74
C ALA A 490 47.71 -4.32 10.71
N GLY A 491 47.45 -4.33 12.02
CA GLY A 491 48.48 -3.98 13.04
C GLY A 491 48.60 -2.48 13.31
N HIS A 492 47.69 -1.66 12.82
CA HIS A 492 47.72 -0.19 12.96
C HIS A 492 46.94 0.26 14.21
N ALA A 493 47.50 -0.01 15.40
CA ALA A 493 46.83 0.21 16.68
C ALA A 493 46.34 1.65 16.90
N ASP A 494 47.16 2.65 16.55
CA ASP A 494 46.81 4.07 16.72
C ASP A 494 45.65 4.50 15.82
N LYS A 495 45.60 4.00 14.58
CA LYS A 495 44.51 4.26 13.64
C LYS A 495 43.21 3.61 14.12
N ALA A 496 43.27 2.39 14.65
CA ALA A 496 42.13 1.71 15.24
C ALA A 496 41.51 2.50 16.42
N ASP A 497 42.35 2.98 17.33
CA ASP A 497 41.91 3.80 18.46
C ASP A 497 41.34 5.16 18.01
N ALA A 498 41.95 5.78 17.00
CA ALA A 498 41.43 7.02 16.39
C ALA A 498 40.04 6.82 15.73
N ALA A 499 39.85 5.72 15.02
CA ALA A 499 38.56 5.38 14.42
C ALA A 499 37.45 5.16 15.46
N LEU A 500 37.74 4.43 16.55
CA LEU A 500 36.78 4.25 17.64
C LEU A 500 36.41 5.56 18.33
N LYS A 501 37.38 6.47 18.50
CA LYS A 501 37.14 7.78 19.08
C LYS A 501 36.32 8.68 18.17
N ALA A 502 36.60 8.66 16.87
CA ALA A 502 35.89 9.46 15.86
C ALA A 502 34.47 8.93 15.58
N GLY A 503 34.26 7.63 15.72
CA GLY A 503 32.96 6.98 15.47
C GLY A 503 31.88 7.36 16.46
N GLY A 504 32.22 7.86 17.65
CA GLY A 504 31.24 8.39 18.59
C GLY A 504 30.62 7.35 19.53
N HIS A 505 29.41 7.62 19.98
CA HIS A 505 28.71 6.86 21.01
C HIS A 505 27.68 5.90 20.37
N TYR A 506 28.17 4.78 19.80
CA TYR A 506 27.36 3.73 19.20
C TYR A 506 27.73 2.37 19.80
N VAL A 507 26.76 1.45 19.79
CA VAL A 507 26.93 0.07 20.26
C VAL A 507 28.11 -0.61 19.55
N ASP A 508 28.22 -0.39 18.23
CA ASP A 508 29.33 -0.95 17.43
C ASP A 508 30.68 -0.41 17.85
N CYS A 509 30.80 0.86 18.22
CA CYS A 509 32.04 1.43 18.76
C CYS A 509 32.44 0.77 20.07
N ALA A 510 31.49 0.54 20.96
CA ALA A 510 31.75 -0.08 22.26
C ALA A 510 32.14 -1.56 22.11
N ARG A 511 31.42 -2.33 21.25
CA ARG A 511 31.75 -3.75 21.04
C ARG A 511 33.11 -3.94 20.35
N PHE A 512 33.41 -3.13 19.31
CA PHE A 512 34.72 -3.20 18.65
C PHE A 512 35.87 -2.77 19.56
N ARG A 513 35.65 -1.79 20.45
CA ARG A 513 36.61 -1.47 21.49
C ARG A 513 36.86 -2.68 22.39
N GLY A 514 35.81 -3.43 22.75
CA GLY A 514 35.92 -4.68 23.47
C GLY A 514 36.77 -5.71 22.72
N ASP A 515 36.51 -5.93 21.44
CA ASP A 515 37.26 -6.87 20.60
C ASP A 515 38.75 -6.49 20.49
N ILE A 516 39.06 -5.21 20.31
CA ILE A 516 40.43 -4.71 20.19
C ILE A 516 41.18 -4.81 21.52
N LEU A 517 40.54 -4.49 22.66
CA LEU A 517 41.13 -4.68 23.98
C LEU A 517 41.41 -6.16 24.29
N ASP A 518 40.48 -7.05 23.91
CA ASP A 518 40.66 -8.50 24.04
C ASP A 518 41.87 -8.99 23.22
N GLN A 519 41.97 -8.56 21.95
CA GLN A 519 43.14 -8.89 21.10
C GLN A 519 44.48 -8.40 21.69
N ARG A 520 44.47 -7.28 22.39
CA ARG A 520 45.63 -6.71 23.09
C ARG A 520 45.91 -7.38 24.45
N GLY A 521 45.09 -8.34 24.88
CA GLY A 521 45.21 -9.05 26.15
C GLY A 521 44.62 -8.33 27.37
N ASP A 522 43.96 -7.18 27.19
CA ASP A 522 43.23 -6.48 28.25
C ASP A 522 41.79 -7.02 28.36
N TRP A 523 41.69 -8.24 28.90
CA TRP A 523 40.38 -8.88 29.11
C TRP A 523 39.48 -8.10 30.07
N ALA A 524 40.03 -7.47 31.10
CA ALA A 524 39.25 -6.68 32.06
C ALA A 524 38.66 -5.42 31.41
N GLY A 525 39.44 -4.75 30.58
CA GLY A 525 38.97 -3.62 29.75
C GLY A 525 37.95 -4.06 28.73
N ALA A 526 38.18 -5.19 28.06
CA ALA A 526 37.27 -5.77 27.08
C ALA A 526 35.88 -6.07 27.68
N GLN A 527 35.82 -6.71 28.83
CA GLN A 527 34.57 -6.99 29.54
C GLN A 527 33.79 -5.73 29.89
N LYS A 528 34.46 -4.65 30.29
CA LYS A 528 33.82 -3.35 30.55
C LYS A 528 33.22 -2.77 29.28
N ALA A 529 33.95 -2.85 28.17
CA ALA A 529 33.47 -2.33 26.88
C ALA A 529 32.27 -3.12 26.36
N TYR A 530 32.25 -4.46 26.48
CA TYR A 530 31.06 -5.25 26.13
C TYR A 530 29.88 -4.98 27.07
N ALA A 531 30.11 -4.80 28.36
CA ALA A 531 29.06 -4.44 29.30
C ALA A 531 28.45 -3.06 28.95
N GLU A 532 29.30 -2.10 28.56
CA GLU A 532 28.86 -0.79 28.06
C GLU A 532 28.00 -0.94 26.79
N ALA A 533 28.44 -1.72 25.79
CA ALA A 533 27.66 -1.97 24.58
C ALA A 533 26.26 -2.54 24.90
N VAL A 534 26.17 -3.47 25.87
CA VAL A 534 24.89 -4.01 26.34
C VAL A 534 24.05 -2.96 27.09
N ALA A 535 24.71 -2.12 27.91
CA ALA A 535 24.02 -1.08 28.67
C ALA A 535 23.48 0.06 27.78
N MET A 536 24.17 0.37 26.68
CA MET A 536 23.72 1.37 25.69
C MET A 536 22.43 0.94 24.99
N ALA A 537 22.32 -0.34 24.66
CA ALA A 537 21.13 -0.86 23.96
C ALA A 537 20.76 -2.27 24.48
N PRO A 538 20.12 -2.35 25.66
CA PRO A 538 19.80 -3.61 26.32
C PRO A 538 18.80 -4.48 25.55
N ASP A 539 18.03 -3.92 24.65
CA ASP A 539 17.05 -4.62 23.83
C ASP A 539 17.57 -4.97 22.42
N LEU A 540 18.81 -4.56 22.08
CA LEU A 540 19.46 -4.92 20.82
C LEU A 540 20.43 -6.10 20.94
N PRO A 541 20.61 -6.91 19.87
CA PRO A 541 21.37 -8.18 19.95
C PRO A 541 22.90 -8.01 19.87
N ALA A 542 23.41 -6.94 19.22
CA ALA A 542 24.82 -6.84 18.81
C ALA A 542 25.83 -6.89 19.99
N GLY A 543 25.55 -6.15 21.07
CA GLY A 543 26.41 -6.16 22.27
C GLY A 543 26.48 -7.53 22.95
N TYR A 544 25.34 -8.22 23.04
CA TYR A 544 25.28 -9.58 23.61
C TYR A 544 26.04 -10.59 22.76
N TYR A 545 25.91 -10.51 21.44
CA TYR A 545 26.60 -11.37 20.49
C TYR A 545 28.12 -11.23 20.63
N ALA A 546 28.66 -10.02 20.56
CA ALA A 546 30.08 -9.76 20.67
C ALA A 546 30.65 -10.29 22.02
N TRP A 547 29.95 -9.98 23.11
CA TRP A 547 30.34 -10.48 24.44
C TRP A 547 30.31 -12.01 24.53
N GLY A 548 29.26 -12.65 23.98
CA GLY A 548 29.14 -14.11 23.95
C GLY A 548 30.28 -14.79 23.19
N VAL A 549 30.66 -14.25 22.04
CA VAL A 549 31.80 -14.74 21.24
C VAL A 549 33.11 -14.59 21.99
N ALA A 550 33.33 -13.46 22.65
CA ALA A 550 34.52 -13.21 23.45
C ALA A 550 34.63 -14.17 24.65
N LEU A 551 33.56 -14.39 25.42
CA LEU A 551 33.51 -15.37 26.51
C LEU A 551 33.82 -16.78 26.01
N ALA A 552 33.32 -17.16 24.83
CA ALA A 552 33.66 -18.47 24.25
C ALA A 552 35.16 -18.60 23.92
N ARG A 553 35.82 -17.53 23.43
CA ARG A 553 37.27 -17.52 23.20
C ARG A 553 38.05 -17.75 24.50
N HIS A 554 37.61 -17.12 25.59
CA HIS A 554 38.21 -17.25 26.92
C HIS A 554 37.82 -18.53 27.67
N GLY A 555 37.04 -19.43 27.10
CA GLY A 555 36.66 -20.70 27.69
C GLY A 555 35.47 -20.66 28.65
N ASP A 556 34.91 -19.52 28.95
CA ASP A 556 33.63 -19.42 29.68
C ASP A 556 32.45 -19.79 28.75
N LEU A 557 32.32 -21.12 28.54
CA LEU A 557 31.30 -21.64 27.62
C LEU A 557 29.88 -21.47 28.17
N ALA A 558 29.72 -21.42 29.50
CA ALA A 558 28.40 -21.19 30.10
C ALA A 558 27.96 -19.75 29.98
N GLY A 559 28.85 -18.80 30.28
CA GLY A 559 28.61 -17.37 30.06
C GLY A 559 28.37 -17.05 28.58
N ALA A 560 29.14 -17.68 27.68
CA ALA A 560 28.96 -17.54 26.24
C ALA A 560 27.56 -17.96 25.79
N ILE A 561 27.08 -19.14 26.19
CA ILE A 561 25.72 -19.61 25.85
C ILE A 561 24.67 -18.62 26.35
N ALA A 562 24.78 -18.15 27.60
CA ALA A 562 23.82 -17.20 28.17
C ALA A 562 23.76 -15.90 27.36
N LYS A 563 24.89 -15.35 26.92
CA LYS A 563 24.93 -14.13 26.09
C LYS A 563 24.44 -14.37 24.66
N LEU A 564 24.82 -15.48 24.03
CA LEU A 564 24.38 -15.84 22.68
C LEU A 564 22.88 -16.15 22.63
N GLN A 565 22.34 -16.76 23.69
CA GLN A 565 20.90 -16.94 23.85
C GLN A 565 20.19 -15.59 23.97
N ALA A 566 20.70 -14.66 24.76
CA ALA A 566 20.17 -13.33 24.90
C ALA A 566 20.21 -12.55 23.56
N ALA A 567 21.28 -12.71 22.78
CA ALA A 567 21.39 -12.15 21.44
C ALA A 567 20.34 -12.74 20.48
N SER A 568 20.16 -14.06 20.45
CA SER A 568 19.17 -14.73 19.59
C SER A 568 17.72 -14.37 19.95
N GLN A 569 17.44 -14.07 21.22
CA GLN A 569 16.11 -13.62 21.64
C GLN A 569 15.79 -12.20 21.15
N ARG A 570 16.80 -11.32 21.07
CA ARG A 570 16.67 -9.93 20.63
C ARG A 570 16.75 -9.75 19.13
N GLY A 571 17.52 -10.62 18.47
CA GLY A 571 17.60 -10.73 17.01
C GLY A 571 17.20 -12.14 16.56
N PRO A 572 15.89 -12.49 16.59
CA PRO A 572 15.44 -13.86 16.34
C PRO A 572 15.68 -14.34 14.91
N HIS A 573 15.89 -13.41 13.97
CA HIS A 573 16.16 -13.69 12.56
C HIS A 573 17.65 -13.50 12.19
N TRP A 574 18.52 -13.31 13.16
CA TRP A 574 19.96 -13.16 12.93
C TRP A 574 20.70 -14.51 13.08
N ALA A 575 21.40 -14.92 12.01
CA ALA A 575 22.07 -16.22 11.95
C ALA A 575 23.30 -16.34 12.86
N ASP A 576 24.08 -15.24 13.00
CA ASP A 576 25.40 -15.28 13.68
C ASP A 576 25.33 -15.71 15.15
N PRO A 577 24.41 -15.22 15.99
CA PRO A 577 24.30 -15.72 17.37
C PRO A 577 23.96 -17.20 17.45
N LEU A 578 23.13 -17.70 16.52
CA LEU A 578 22.79 -19.13 16.47
C LEU A 578 23.98 -19.98 16.05
N LYS A 579 24.74 -19.54 15.04
CA LYS A 579 25.97 -20.20 14.61
C LYS A 579 27.00 -20.23 15.72
N ALA A 580 27.29 -19.10 16.38
CA ALA A 580 28.21 -19.01 17.48
C ALA A 580 27.77 -19.88 18.67
N TRP A 581 26.47 -19.95 18.96
CA TRP A 581 25.93 -20.87 19.98
C TRP A 581 26.16 -22.33 19.59
N GLY A 582 25.94 -22.70 18.34
CA GLY A 582 26.26 -24.02 17.81
C GLY A 582 27.74 -24.37 17.97
N ASP A 583 28.66 -23.42 17.69
CA ASP A 583 30.11 -23.61 17.87
C ASP A 583 30.48 -23.91 19.34
N VAL A 584 29.88 -23.21 20.29
CA VAL A 584 30.10 -23.45 21.73
C VAL A 584 29.60 -24.83 22.13
N LEU A 585 28.42 -25.25 21.65
CA LEU A 585 27.86 -26.58 21.90
C LEU A 585 28.72 -27.68 21.28
N ALA A 586 29.24 -27.49 20.07
CA ALA A 586 30.14 -28.41 19.42
C ALA A 586 31.47 -28.59 20.21
N ARG A 587 32.02 -27.50 20.78
CA ARG A 587 33.19 -27.54 21.68
C ARG A 587 32.91 -28.30 22.97
N GLN A 588 31.65 -28.32 23.45
CA GLN A 588 31.22 -29.12 24.60
C GLN A 588 30.95 -30.60 24.27
N GLY A 589 31.11 -31.03 23.02
CA GLY A 589 30.76 -32.37 22.55
C GLY A 589 29.25 -32.61 22.34
N ARG A 590 28.43 -31.58 22.41
CA ARG A 590 26.97 -31.63 22.25
C ARG A 590 26.56 -31.51 20.76
N GLY A 591 27.06 -32.45 19.93
CA GLY A 591 26.98 -32.36 18.49
C GLY A 591 25.55 -32.26 17.95
N LYS A 592 24.59 -33.04 18.50
CA LYS A 592 23.16 -32.96 18.06
C LYS A 592 22.57 -31.58 18.32
N GLU A 593 22.85 -30.98 19.46
CA GLU A 593 22.33 -29.66 19.80
C GLU A 593 23.01 -28.56 18.98
N ALA A 594 24.31 -28.72 18.69
CA ALA A 594 25.04 -27.84 17.78
C ALA A 594 24.42 -27.87 16.37
N SER A 595 24.14 -29.07 15.82
CA SER A 595 23.51 -29.25 14.52
C SER A 595 22.15 -28.53 14.46
N ALA A 596 21.31 -28.66 15.49
CA ALA A 596 20.03 -27.98 15.57
C ALA A 596 20.16 -26.45 15.56
N LYS A 597 21.23 -25.88 16.16
CA LYS A 597 21.49 -24.43 16.10
C LYS A 597 21.96 -23.99 14.71
N TYR A 598 22.80 -24.79 14.06
CA TYR A 598 23.22 -24.51 12.70
C TYR A 598 22.08 -24.62 11.70
N ASP A 599 21.19 -25.61 11.83
CA ASP A 599 20.00 -25.73 10.99
C ASP A 599 19.06 -24.52 11.16
N ALA A 600 18.90 -24.03 12.39
CA ALA A 600 18.14 -22.81 12.65
C ALA A 600 18.81 -21.56 12.02
N ALA A 601 20.14 -21.46 12.10
CA ALA A 601 20.89 -20.36 11.49
C ALA A 601 20.79 -20.36 9.95
N LEU A 602 20.80 -21.55 9.31
CA LEU A 602 20.68 -21.72 7.87
C LEU A 602 19.31 -21.25 7.32
N GLN A 603 18.27 -21.17 8.15
CA GLN A 603 17.00 -20.58 7.74
C GLN A 603 17.14 -19.08 7.45
N PHE A 604 18.08 -18.40 8.11
CA PHE A 604 18.30 -16.96 7.97
C PHE A 604 19.51 -16.61 7.09
N ALA A 605 20.48 -17.48 6.96
CA ALA A 605 21.68 -17.31 6.11
C ALA A 605 21.97 -18.59 5.29
N PRO A 606 21.12 -18.93 4.31
CA PRO A 606 21.23 -20.20 3.57
C PRO A 606 22.48 -20.30 2.68
N ALA A 607 23.08 -19.17 2.28
CA ALA A 607 24.29 -19.14 1.44
C ALA A 607 25.60 -19.21 2.23
N TRP A 608 25.56 -19.24 3.57
CA TRP A 608 26.75 -19.21 4.43
C TRP A 608 27.53 -20.53 4.39
N VAL A 609 28.61 -20.56 3.62
CA VAL A 609 29.41 -21.77 3.33
C VAL A 609 30.01 -22.37 4.61
N GLU A 610 30.57 -21.55 5.51
CA GLU A 610 31.18 -21.99 6.76
C GLU A 610 30.16 -22.62 7.72
N LEU A 611 28.90 -22.11 7.68
CA LEU A 611 27.80 -22.64 8.47
C LEU A 611 27.40 -24.05 8.01
N HIS A 612 27.33 -24.28 6.70
CA HIS A 612 27.10 -25.61 6.12
C HIS A 612 28.20 -26.59 6.57
N ARG A 613 29.47 -26.19 6.47
CA ARG A 613 30.61 -27.03 6.92
C ARG A 613 30.54 -27.35 8.41
N ALA A 614 30.21 -26.37 9.24
CA ALA A 614 30.06 -26.56 10.69
C ALA A 614 28.95 -27.55 11.04
N ARG A 615 27.78 -27.42 10.39
CA ARG A 615 26.65 -28.33 10.54
C ARG A 615 27.02 -29.75 10.16
N ASP A 616 27.65 -29.95 8.99
CA ASP A 616 28.04 -31.27 8.49
C ASP A 616 29.11 -31.93 9.38
N ALA A 617 30.00 -31.14 9.97
CA ALA A 617 30.96 -31.61 10.95
C ALA A 617 30.30 -32.03 12.27
N ALA A 618 29.31 -31.30 12.75
CA ALA A 618 28.56 -31.63 13.97
C ALA A 618 27.68 -32.86 13.81
N ALA A 619 27.06 -33.06 12.63
CA ALA A 619 26.22 -34.21 12.32
C ALA A 619 27.00 -35.55 12.27
N ARG A 620 28.32 -35.49 12.07
CA ARG A 620 29.22 -36.67 12.03
C ARG A 620 29.75 -37.10 13.39
N ARG A 621 29.51 -36.29 14.41
CA ARG A 621 29.92 -36.55 15.81
C ARG A 621 28.72 -36.96 16.68
#